data_c4a37ca16cae1be0b2ed6e2bdf48f611
#
_entry.id   c4a37ca16cae1be0b2ed6e2bdf48f611
#
_cell.length_a   1.000
_cell.length_b   1.000
_cell.length_c   1.000
_cell.angle_alpha   90.00
_cell.angle_beta   90.00
_cell.angle_gamma   90.00
#
_symmetry.space_group_name_H-M   'P 1'
#
loop_
_entity.id
_entity.type
_entity.pdbx_description
1 polymer ?
#
loop_
_entity_poly.entity_id
_entity_poly.type
_entity_poly.pdbx_seq_one_letter_code
_entity_poly.pdbx_strand_id
1 'polypeptide(L)'
;MLAALSVASGQSTGAGAGDGVATGVVMVDDFEAHDVGTVPGGWSYLHKKKIVPLTEEFMRPRERFTVVKDGTRQVLRAYSHNEAVHISLVNGESRLDWDLETHPVLAWEWNARKLPPGAREDQDQLNDSAAAIYVIFSMDGFLVKRPKTIKYVFSSSLPVGTVVSYGKLKVIVVSDGSMADAGWIRVERDVAQDYRTVFGDEPPRRPLSIRLWSDSDNTGAEAEVDFDNIRLIPASR
;
A
#
# COMPACT_ATOMS: atom_id res chain seq x y z
N MET A 1 -66.66 39.04 -9.70
CA MET A 1 -65.43 38.91 -8.96
C MET A 1 -64.59 37.81 -9.62
N LEU A 2 -63.65 38.23 -10.45
CA LEU A 2 -62.73 37.32 -11.16
C LEU A 2 -61.48 37.17 -10.30
N ALA A 3 -61.08 35.92 -10.00
CA ALA A 3 -59.82 35.60 -9.42
C ALA A 3 -58.88 35.09 -10.53
N ALA A 4 -57.76 35.76 -10.70
CA ALA A 4 -56.75 35.40 -11.67
C ALA A 4 -55.84 34.30 -11.13
N LEU A 5 -55.68 33.17 -11.85
CA LEU A 5 -54.64 32.16 -11.61
C LEU A 5 -53.32 32.64 -12.25
N SER A 6 -52.30 32.78 -11.44
CA SER A 6 -50.92 32.99 -11.88
C SER A 6 -50.23 31.62 -12.06
N VAL A 7 -49.77 31.35 -13.29
CA VAL A 7 -48.97 30.15 -13.61
C VAL A 7 -47.52 30.53 -13.42
N ALA A 8 -46.84 29.91 -12.43
CA ALA A 8 -45.42 30.03 -12.25
C ALA A 8 -44.70 28.99 -13.12
N SER A 9 -43.97 29.46 -14.13
CA SER A 9 -43.05 28.65 -14.93
C SER A 9 -41.78 28.33 -14.11
N GLY A 10 -41.65 27.09 -13.69
CA GLY A 10 -40.43 26.60 -13.07
C GLY A 10 -39.35 26.36 -14.12
N GLN A 11 -38.27 27.14 -14.08
CA GLN A 11 -37.06 26.85 -14.81
C GLN A 11 -36.27 25.76 -14.00
N SER A 12 -36.10 24.61 -14.61
CA SER A 12 -35.18 23.59 -14.11
C SER A 12 -33.73 24.00 -14.46
N THR A 13 -33.00 24.48 -13.48
CA THR A 13 -31.56 24.64 -13.61
C THR A 13 -30.94 23.28 -13.48
N GLY A 14 -30.38 22.74 -14.57
CA GLY A 14 -29.55 21.55 -14.59
C GLY A 14 -28.32 21.78 -13.70
N ALA A 15 -28.23 21.03 -12.62
CA ALA A 15 -27.02 20.93 -11.85
C ALA A 15 -25.95 20.21 -12.70
N GLY A 16 -25.00 20.97 -13.21
CA GLY A 16 -23.77 20.43 -13.77
C GLY A 16 -23.07 19.65 -12.66
N ALA A 17 -22.81 18.35 -12.89
CA ALA A 17 -21.91 17.58 -12.09
C ALA A 17 -20.52 18.20 -12.24
N GLY A 18 -20.16 19.09 -11.33
CA GLY A 18 -18.80 19.55 -11.18
C GLY A 18 -17.96 18.36 -10.66
N ASP A 19 -16.96 17.96 -11.43
CA ASP A 19 -15.87 17.10 -10.95
C ASP A 19 -15.20 17.82 -9.78
N GLY A 20 -15.71 17.60 -8.57
CA GLY A 20 -15.11 18.05 -7.33
C GLY A 20 -13.85 17.23 -7.11
N VAL A 21 -12.70 17.80 -7.49
CA VAL A 21 -11.38 17.24 -7.14
C VAL A 21 -11.36 17.07 -5.63
N ALA A 22 -11.27 15.82 -5.16
CA ALA A 22 -11.14 15.52 -3.74
C ALA A 22 -9.88 16.22 -3.20
N THR A 23 -10.07 17.23 -2.33
CA THR A 23 -8.99 18.12 -1.88
C THR A 23 -8.44 17.74 -0.50
N GLY A 24 -8.90 16.65 0.08
CA GLY A 24 -8.54 16.19 1.41
C GLY A 24 -7.69 14.92 1.43
N VAL A 25 -7.00 14.69 2.54
CA VAL A 25 -6.32 13.41 2.81
C VAL A 25 -7.36 12.29 2.84
N VAL A 26 -7.12 11.20 2.09
CA VAL A 26 -7.97 10.01 2.07
C VAL A 26 -7.33 8.94 2.97
N MET A 27 -8.03 8.52 4.02
CA MET A 27 -7.65 7.35 4.80
C MET A 27 -7.97 6.09 4.02
N VAL A 28 -6.95 5.29 3.72
CA VAL A 28 -7.11 3.98 3.07
C VAL A 28 -7.42 2.93 4.13
N ASP A 29 -6.57 2.81 5.15
CA ASP A 29 -6.81 1.96 6.31
C ASP A 29 -5.96 2.41 7.51
N ASP A 30 -6.61 2.57 8.67
CA ASP A 30 -5.99 2.81 9.98
C ASP A 30 -6.20 1.63 10.93
N PHE A 31 -6.78 0.55 10.44
CA PHE A 31 -7.07 -0.71 11.12
C PHE A 31 -7.98 -0.60 12.34
N GLU A 32 -8.46 0.59 12.73
CA GLU A 32 -9.29 0.81 13.92
C GLU A 32 -10.70 0.21 13.79
N ALA A 33 -11.19 -0.01 12.57
CA ALA A 33 -12.52 -0.56 12.30
C ALA A 33 -12.55 -2.10 12.18
N HIS A 34 -11.42 -2.78 12.38
CA HIS A 34 -11.32 -4.24 12.26
C HIS A 34 -11.35 -4.93 13.62
N ASP A 35 -11.74 -6.19 13.64
CA ASP A 35 -11.72 -7.00 14.86
C ASP A 35 -10.30 -7.43 15.21
N VAL A 36 -9.90 -7.22 16.48
CA VAL A 36 -8.60 -7.67 16.99
C VAL A 36 -8.50 -9.20 16.97
N GLY A 37 -7.37 -9.70 16.50
CA GLY A 37 -7.11 -11.14 16.36
C GLY A 37 -7.51 -11.72 15.02
N THR A 38 -8.07 -10.91 14.12
CA THR A 38 -8.50 -11.35 12.78
C THR A 38 -7.66 -10.73 11.65
N VAL A 39 -7.83 -11.25 10.43
CA VAL A 39 -7.31 -10.58 9.22
C VAL A 39 -8.12 -9.32 8.92
N PRO A 40 -7.53 -8.26 8.30
CA PRO A 40 -8.27 -7.06 7.98
C PRO A 40 -9.29 -7.30 6.87
N GLY A 41 -10.56 -6.94 7.10
CA GLY A 41 -11.62 -7.02 6.11
C GLY A 41 -11.43 -6.06 4.94
N GLY A 42 -11.90 -6.43 3.75
CA GLY A 42 -11.77 -5.61 2.54
C GLY A 42 -10.41 -5.70 1.84
N TRP A 43 -9.45 -6.41 2.41
CA TRP A 43 -8.20 -6.78 1.76
C TRP A 43 -8.36 -8.05 0.93
N SER A 44 -7.42 -8.30 0.03
CA SER A 44 -7.42 -9.42 -0.92
C SER A 44 -6.14 -10.24 -0.79
N TYR A 45 -6.23 -11.50 -1.17
CA TYR A 45 -5.13 -12.46 -1.22
C TYR A 45 -4.98 -13.05 -2.63
N LEU A 46 -3.75 -13.33 -3.06
CA LEU A 46 -3.50 -13.98 -4.34
C LEU A 46 -3.48 -15.50 -4.15
N HIS A 47 -4.62 -16.16 -4.41
CA HIS A 47 -4.74 -17.62 -4.35
C HIS A 47 -4.82 -18.25 -5.74
N LYS A 48 -3.89 -19.15 -6.07
CA LYS A 48 -3.85 -19.86 -7.37
C LYS A 48 -3.99 -18.93 -8.58
N LYS A 49 -3.26 -17.81 -8.57
CA LYS A 49 -3.27 -16.77 -9.63
C LYS A 49 -4.59 -15.98 -9.73
N LYS A 50 -5.49 -16.09 -8.76
CA LYS A 50 -6.71 -15.28 -8.67
C LYS A 50 -6.66 -14.40 -7.43
N ILE A 51 -7.13 -13.17 -7.58
CA ILE A 51 -7.34 -12.27 -6.45
C ILE A 51 -8.67 -12.68 -5.83
N VAL A 52 -8.65 -12.97 -4.54
CA VAL A 52 -9.82 -13.40 -3.75
C VAL A 52 -9.88 -12.58 -2.47
N PRO A 53 -11.05 -12.42 -1.83
CA PRO A 53 -11.12 -11.79 -0.51
C PRO A 53 -10.18 -12.49 0.48
N LEU A 54 -9.49 -11.71 1.30
CA LEU A 54 -8.65 -12.23 2.36
C LEU A 54 -9.51 -12.87 3.45
N THR A 55 -9.16 -14.09 3.87
CA THR A 55 -9.79 -14.81 4.97
C THR A 55 -8.73 -15.49 5.83
N GLU A 56 -9.09 -15.89 7.07
CA GLU A 56 -8.20 -16.56 8.01
C GLU A 56 -7.58 -17.86 7.45
N GLU A 57 -8.26 -18.54 6.55
CA GLU A 57 -7.79 -19.79 5.93
C GLU A 57 -6.49 -19.65 5.12
N PHE A 58 -6.17 -18.41 4.69
CA PHE A 58 -4.92 -18.11 3.97
C PHE A 58 -3.76 -17.80 4.91
N MET A 59 -4.02 -17.62 6.19
CA MET A 59 -2.99 -17.34 7.19
C MET A 59 -2.52 -18.63 7.87
N ARG A 60 -1.23 -18.67 8.15
CA ARG A 60 -0.58 -19.82 8.79
C ARG A 60 0.29 -19.37 9.96
N PRO A 61 0.68 -20.28 10.86
CA PRO A 61 1.51 -19.91 12.03
C PRO A 61 2.82 -19.20 11.68
N ARG A 62 3.39 -19.51 10.50
CA ARG A 62 4.67 -18.94 10.05
C ARG A 62 4.55 -17.79 9.07
N GLU A 63 3.33 -17.51 8.58
CA GLU A 63 3.05 -16.45 7.60
C GLU A 63 1.65 -15.89 7.83
N ARG A 64 1.54 -14.66 8.33
CA ARG A 64 0.23 -14.09 8.62
C ARG A 64 0.22 -12.57 8.70
N PHE A 65 -0.96 -12.04 8.44
CA PHE A 65 -1.36 -10.69 8.82
C PHE A 65 -2.48 -10.79 9.86
N THR A 66 -2.38 -10.02 10.92
CA THR A 66 -3.36 -10.05 12.02
C THR A 66 -3.52 -8.65 12.58
N VAL A 67 -4.76 -8.20 12.78
CA VAL A 67 -5.03 -6.95 13.51
C VAL A 67 -4.74 -7.17 14.99
N VAL A 68 -3.91 -6.34 15.58
CA VAL A 68 -3.49 -6.43 16.99
C VAL A 68 -3.61 -5.08 17.69
N LYS A 69 -3.63 -5.08 19.01
CA LYS A 69 -3.50 -3.86 19.81
C LYS A 69 -2.02 -3.53 20.03
N ASP A 70 -1.67 -2.25 19.83
CA ASP A 70 -0.42 -1.65 20.24
C ASP A 70 -0.71 -0.40 21.09
N GLY A 71 -0.74 -0.60 22.42
CA GLY A 71 -1.22 0.42 23.34
C GLY A 71 -2.71 0.73 23.14
N THR A 72 -3.03 1.96 22.78
CA THR A 72 -4.41 2.43 22.55
C THR A 72 -4.88 2.30 21.10
N ARG A 73 -3.99 2.00 20.13
CA ARG A 73 -4.32 1.87 18.72
C ARG A 73 -4.46 0.41 18.28
N GLN A 74 -5.19 0.17 17.22
CA GLN A 74 -5.20 -1.09 16.50
C GLN A 74 -4.31 -0.95 15.26
N VAL A 75 -3.52 -1.97 14.99
CA VAL A 75 -2.52 -1.96 13.92
C VAL A 75 -2.52 -3.30 13.19
N LEU A 76 -2.04 -3.33 11.97
CA LEU A 76 -1.88 -4.58 11.24
C LEU A 76 -0.48 -5.14 11.44
N ARG A 77 -0.37 -6.27 12.11
CA ARG A 77 0.88 -7.00 12.26
C ARG A 77 1.07 -8.00 11.14
N ALA A 78 2.19 -7.88 10.45
CA ALA A 78 2.70 -8.89 9.53
C ALA A 78 3.80 -9.70 10.24
N TYR A 79 3.75 -11.02 10.08
CA TYR A 79 4.75 -11.95 10.60
C TYR A 79 5.10 -12.99 9.53
N SER A 80 6.39 -13.21 9.31
CA SER A 80 6.92 -14.29 8.50
C SER A 80 8.11 -14.96 9.18
N HIS A 81 8.25 -16.29 9.00
CA HIS A 81 9.37 -17.07 9.49
C HIS A 81 9.76 -18.10 8.45
N ASN A 82 10.86 -17.85 7.72
CA ASN A 82 11.28 -18.65 6.57
C ASN A 82 10.16 -18.81 5.53
N GLU A 83 9.38 -17.76 5.33
CA GLU A 83 8.20 -17.66 4.45
C GLU A 83 8.04 -16.23 3.94
N ALA A 84 7.23 -16.07 2.90
CA ALA A 84 6.84 -14.77 2.37
C ALA A 84 5.32 -14.63 2.33
N VAL A 85 4.78 -13.59 2.93
CA VAL A 85 3.33 -13.35 2.98
C VAL A 85 2.97 -11.96 2.48
N HIS A 86 1.88 -11.85 1.74
CA HIS A 86 1.39 -10.57 1.25
C HIS A 86 -0.13 -10.51 1.17
N ILE A 87 -0.65 -9.30 1.30
CA ILE A 87 -2.05 -8.95 1.09
C ILE A 87 -2.15 -7.71 0.21
N SER A 88 -3.28 -7.49 -0.46
CA SER A 88 -3.41 -6.43 -1.46
C SER A 88 -4.73 -5.68 -1.36
N LEU A 89 -4.71 -4.40 -1.74
CA LEU A 89 -5.88 -3.61 -2.08
C LEU A 89 -5.85 -3.33 -3.58
N VAL A 90 -6.89 -3.73 -4.30
CA VAL A 90 -7.05 -3.48 -5.73
C VAL A 90 -7.70 -2.12 -5.93
N ASN A 91 -7.12 -1.29 -6.80
CA ASN A 91 -7.64 0.04 -7.07
C ASN A 91 -8.98 0.00 -7.82
N GLY A 92 -9.95 0.77 -7.34
CA GLY A 92 -11.32 0.75 -7.83
C GLY A 92 -12.19 -0.33 -7.18
N GLU A 93 -11.62 -1.11 -6.25
CA GLU A 93 -12.35 -2.10 -5.46
C GLU A 93 -12.29 -1.73 -3.97
N SER A 94 -13.38 -1.99 -3.24
CA SER A 94 -13.56 -1.80 -1.80
C SER A 94 -13.01 -0.48 -1.23
N ARG A 95 -11.81 -0.47 -0.65
CA ARG A 95 -11.24 0.65 0.12
C ARG A 95 -10.34 1.57 -0.70
N LEU A 96 -9.79 1.14 -1.82
CA LEU A 96 -8.81 1.89 -2.59
C LEU A 96 -9.46 2.50 -3.84
N ASP A 97 -9.57 3.83 -3.87
CA ASP A 97 -9.90 4.61 -5.05
C ASP A 97 -8.81 5.67 -5.25
N TRP A 98 -7.72 5.27 -5.93
CA TRP A 98 -6.50 6.05 -6.02
C TRP A 98 -6.26 6.59 -7.42
N ASP A 99 -6.11 7.90 -7.49
CA ASP A 99 -5.77 8.66 -8.69
C ASP A 99 -4.52 9.52 -8.40
N LEU A 100 -3.43 9.25 -9.10
CA LEU A 100 -2.14 9.93 -8.91
C LEU A 100 -2.16 11.40 -9.34
N GLU A 101 -3.09 11.83 -10.19
CA GLU A 101 -3.21 13.25 -10.55
C GLU A 101 -3.74 14.08 -9.38
N THR A 102 -4.59 13.51 -8.56
CA THR A 102 -5.18 14.18 -7.41
C THR A 102 -4.44 13.91 -6.11
N HIS A 103 -3.96 12.69 -5.93
CA HIS A 103 -3.28 12.21 -4.72
C HIS A 103 -1.95 11.51 -5.08
N PRO A 104 -0.91 12.26 -5.47
CA PRO A 104 0.37 11.66 -5.86
C PRO A 104 1.15 11.03 -4.71
N VAL A 105 0.81 11.37 -3.46
CA VAL A 105 1.57 10.95 -2.28
C VAL A 105 0.87 9.82 -1.55
N LEU A 106 1.61 8.73 -1.31
CA LEU A 106 1.26 7.65 -0.40
C LEU A 106 1.99 7.86 0.93
N ALA A 107 1.26 7.84 2.03
CA ALA A 107 1.79 7.92 3.38
C ALA A 107 1.36 6.72 4.21
N TRP A 108 2.21 6.28 5.12
CA TRP A 108 1.93 5.21 6.07
C TRP A 108 2.82 5.34 7.30
N GLU A 109 2.49 4.56 8.32
CA GLU A 109 3.35 4.35 9.48
C GLU A 109 3.70 2.87 9.57
N TRP A 110 4.91 2.56 10.03
CA TRP A 110 5.32 1.22 10.36
C TRP A 110 6.26 1.17 11.56
N ASN A 111 6.29 0.02 12.22
CA ASN A 111 7.19 -0.23 13.33
C ASN A 111 7.79 -1.63 13.18
N ALA A 112 9.08 -1.69 12.87
CA ALA A 112 9.78 -2.96 12.76
C ALA A 112 10.00 -3.56 14.15
N ARG A 113 9.41 -4.72 14.40
CA ARG A 113 9.57 -5.50 15.64
C ARG A 113 10.74 -6.47 15.53
N LYS A 114 10.90 -7.08 14.33
CA LYS A 114 12.03 -7.96 13.99
C LYS A 114 12.42 -7.72 12.55
N LEU A 115 13.70 -7.41 12.34
CA LEU A 115 14.30 -7.36 11.00
C LEU A 115 15.07 -8.67 10.75
N PRO A 116 14.92 -9.31 9.57
CA PRO A 116 15.68 -10.52 9.25
C PRO A 116 17.18 -10.19 9.17
N PRO A 117 18.03 -10.78 10.03
CA PRO A 117 19.46 -10.48 10.07
C PRO A 117 20.13 -10.82 8.74
N GLY A 118 20.95 -9.92 8.22
CA GLY A 118 21.72 -10.14 7.00
C GLY A 118 20.93 -10.03 5.71
N ALA A 119 19.63 -9.71 5.77
CA ALA A 119 18.82 -9.47 4.57
C ALA A 119 19.35 -8.26 3.79
N ARG A 120 19.39 -8.40 2.46
CA ARG A 120 19.88 -7.38 1.52
C ARG A 120 19.10 -7.46 0.22
N GLU A 121 18.35 -6.43 -0.06
CA GLU A 121 17.49 -6.36 -1.25
C GLU A 121 18.27 -6.24 -2.57
N ASP A 122 19.58 -5.98 -2.53
CA ASP A 122 20.47 -5.93 -3.69
C ASP A 122 21.13 -7.29 -4.04
N GLN A 123 20.81 -8.35 -3.28
CA GLN A 123 21.34 -9.70 -3.50
C GLN A 123 20.19 -10.72 -3.56
N ASP A 124 20.01 -11.39 -4.69
CA ASP A 124 18.90 -12.33 -4.94
C ASP A 124 18.74 -13.40 -3.83
N GLN A 125 19.85 -13.87 -3.26
CA GLN A 125 19.85 -14.93 -2.24
C GLN A 125 19.59 -14.41 -0.81
N LEU A 126 19.55 -13.11 -0.62
CA LEU A 126 19.34 -12.43 0.66
C LEU A 126 18.23 -11.37 0.57
N ASN A 127 17.41 -11.43 -0.49
CA ASN A 127 16.42 -10.41 -0.83
C ASN A 127 15.16 -10.52 0.04
N ASP A 128 15.34 -10.47 1.33
CA ASP A 128 14.25 -10.39 2.30
C ASP A 128 13.99 -8.95 2.70
N SER A 129 12.78 -8.67 3.13
CA SER A 129 12.37 -7.38 3.67
C SER A 129 11.31 -7.59 4.74
N ALA A 130 11.58 -7.22 5.99
CA ALA A 130 10.63 -7.35 7.08
C ALA A 130 9.29 -6.66 6.75
N ALA A 131 9.39 -5.51 6.12
CA ALA A 131 8.25 -4.71 5.68
C ALA A 131 8.48 -4.17 4.28
N ALA A 132 7.48 -4.34 3.42
CA ALA A 132 7.44 -3.65 2.14
C ALA A 132 6.03 -3.24 1.76
N ILE A 133 5.95 -2.07 1.09
CA ILE A 133 4.74 -1.64 0.38
C ILE A 133 5.06 -1.61 -1.11
N TYR A 134 4.31 -2.40 -1.88
CA TYR A 134 4.40 -2.39 -3.33
C TYR A 134 3.30 -1.50 -3.90
N VAL A 135 3.66 -0.65 -4.85
CA VAL A 135 2.70 0.02 -5.73
C VAL A 135 2.85 -0.62 -7.11
N ILE A 136 1.80 -1.30 -7.56
CA ILE A 136 1.76 -1.99 -8.85
C ILE A 136 1.05 -1.07 -9.84
N PHE A 137 1.76 -0.65 -10.90
CA PHE A 137 1.24 0.33 -11.86
C PHE A 137 0.60 -0.30 -13.07
N SER A 138 1.21 -1.34 -13.63
CA SER A 138 0.72 -2.00 -14.84
C SER A 138 1.18 -3.46 -14.90
N MET A 139 0.55 -4.21 -15.78
CA MET A 139 0.96 -5.58 -16.13
C MET A 139 1.45 -5.59 -17.57
N ASP A 140 2.77 -5.47 -17.76
CA ASP A 140 3.37 -5.29 -19.07
C ASP A 140 4.00 -6.57 -19.60
N GLY A 141 3.94 -6.77 -20.90
CA GLY A 141 4.56 -7.86 -21.63
C GLY A 141 3.59 -8.55 -22.59
N PHE A 142 4.09 -8.97 -23.74
CA PHE A 142 3.27 -9.59 -24.78
C PHE A 142 3.01 -11.08 -24.50
N LEU A 143 4.03 -11.85 -24.18
CA LEU A 143 3.92 -13.28 -23.90
C LEU A 143 3.86 -13.58 -22.41
N VAL A 144 4.65 -12.88 -21.61
CA VAL A 144 4.66 -13.01 -20.15
C VAL A 144 4.42 -11.64 -19.55
N LYS A 145 3.27 -11.46 -18.91
CA LYS A 145 2.95 -10.23 -18.21
C LYS A 145 3.76 -10.16 -16.92
N ARG A 146 4.51 -9.07 -16.76
CA ARG A 146 5.26 -8.76 -15.54
C ARG A 146 4.78 -7.43 -14.97
N PRO A 147 4.57 -7.32 -13.67
CA PRO A 147 4.15 -6.07 -13.06
C PRO A 147 5.26 -5.02 -13.14
N LYS A 148 4.93 -3.80 -13.55
CA LYS A 148 5.77 -2.62 -13.39
C LYS A 148 5.47 -2.06 -12.01
N THR A 149 6.47 -2.04 -11.12
CA THR A 149 6.24 -1.94 -9.68
C THR A 149 7.33 -1.15 -8.99
N ILE A 150 6.97 -0.32 -8.03
CA ILE A 150 7.87 0.21 -7.00
C ILE A 150 7.60 -0.56 -5.70
N LYS A 151 8.69 -1.03 -5.06
CA LYS A 151 8.71 -1.66 -3.74
C LYS A 151 9.39 -0.70 -2.77
N TYR A 152 8.66 -0.10 -1.86
CA TYR A 152 9.22 0.64 -0.74
C TYR A 152 9.53 -0.32 0.39
N VAL A 153 10.74 -0.29 0.94
CA VAL A 153 11.17 -1.27 1.94
C VAL A 153 11.71 -0.65 3.22
N PHE A 154 11.50 -1.37 4.32
CA PHE A 154 12.28 -1.28 5.53
C PHE A 154 13.40 -2.31 5.42
N SER A 155 14.61 -1.87 5.07
CA SER A 155 15.75 -2.75 4.86
C SER A 155 16.45 -3.07 6.17
N SER A 156 16.94 -4.30 6.32
CA SER A 156 17.79 -4.66 7.46
C SER A 156 19.20 -4.08 7.35
N SER A 157 19.72 -3.86 6.14
CA SER A 157 21.14 -3.60 5.91
C SER A 157 21.45 -2.44 4.96
N LEU A 158 20.57 -2.16 3.99
CA LEU A 158 20.81 -1.11 3.01
C LEU A 158 20.36 0.23 3.54
N PRO A 159 21.15 1.31 3.35
CA PRO A 159 20.80 2.64 3.86
C PRO A 159 19.60 3.25 3.11
N VAL A 160 18.86 4.11 3.79
CA VAL A 160 17.77 4.92 3.21
C VAL A 160 18.27 5.66 1.96
N GLY A 161 17.44 5.67 0.91
CA GLY A 161 17.75 6.26 -0.39
C GLY A 161 18.39 5.30 -1.39
N THR A 162 18.78 4.09 -0.96
CA THR A 162 19.25 3.05 -1.90
C THR A 162 18.15 2.66 -2.87
N VAL A 163 18.49 2.61 -4.17
CA VAL A 163 17.59 2.13 -5.23
C VAL A 163 18.18 0.90 -5.89
N VAL A 164 17.44 -0.21 -5.89
CA VAL A 164 17.82 -1.46 -6.54
C VAL A 164 16.86 -1.75 -7.69
N SER A 165 17.39 -2.26 -8.82
CA SER A 165 16.61 -2.49 -10.04
C SER A 165 16.63 -3.95 -10.46
N TYR A 166 15.45 -4.56 -10.51
CA TYR A 166 15.19 -5.89 -11.06
C TYR A 166 14.25 -5.78 -12.28
N GLY A 167 14.76 -5.17 -13.34
CA GLY A 167 13.96 -4.90 -14.54
C GLY A 167 12.79 -3.96 -14.26
N LYS A 168 11.55 -4.50 -14.26
CA LYS A 168 10.32 -3.73 -14.00
C LYS A 168 9.99 -3.57 -12.51
N LEU A 169 10.70 -4.24 -11.62
CA LEU A 169 10.64 -4.01 -10.19
C LEU A 169 11.75 -3.04 -9.79
N LYS A 170 11.38 -1.95 -9.14
CA LYS A 170 12.29 -0.99 -8.52
C LYS A 170 12.09 -1.03 -7.02
N VAL A 171 13.16 -1.28 -6.27
CA VAL A 171 13.17 -1.27 -4.81
C VAL A 171 13.73 0.06 -4.34
N ILE A 172 13.04 0.74 -3.44
CA ILE A 172 13.49 2.00 -2.82
C ILE A 172 13.51 1.79 -1.32
N VAL A 173 14.69 1.92 -0.71
CA VAL A 173 14.84 1.85 0.74
C VAL A 173 14.36 3.16 1.34
N VAL A 174 13.33 3.11 2.20
CA VAL A 174 12.74 4.29 2.84
C VAL A 174 12.86 4.28 4.36
N SER A 175 13.22 3.14 4.94
CA SER A 175 13.66 2.99 6.34
C SER A 175 14.72 1.90 6.41
N ASP A 176 15.61 1.96 7.38
CA ASP A 176 16.69 0.98 7.53
C ASP A 176 16.93 0.56 8.99
N GLY A 177 17.81 -0.43 9.17
CA GLY A 177 18.10 -1.03 10.48
C GLY A 177 18.54 -0.03 11.55
N SER A 178 19.09 1.13 11.19
CA SER A 178 19.44 2.17 12.16
C SER A 178 18.21 2.83 12.80
N MET A 179 17.05 2.67 12.19
CA MET A 179 15.76 3.22 12.65
C MET A 179 14.92 2.18 13.41
N ALA A 180 15.37 0.93 13.53
CA ALA A 180 14.58 -0.15 14.13
C ALA A 180 14.15 0.13 15.58
N ASP A 181 14.98 0.79 16.37
CA ASP A 181 14.69 1.14 17.76
C ASP A 181 13.89 2.45 17.90
N ALA A 182 13.60 3.15 16.82
CA ALA A 182 12.87 4.42 16.84
C ALA A 182 11.37 4.26 17.14
N GLY A 183 10.85 3.02 17.12
CA GLY A 183 9.44 2.72 17.25
C GLY A 183 8.67 3.01 15.95
N TRP A 184 7.61 3.80 16.03
CA TRP A 184 6.79 4.15 14.86
C TRP A 184 7.48 5.16 13.96
N ILE A 185 7.64 4.80 12.68
CA ILE A 185 8.23 5.64 11.64
C ILE A 185 7.12 6.01 10.66
N ARG A 186 6.95 7.31 10.41
CA ARG A 186 6.09 7.83 9.37
C ARG A 186 6.88 7.98 8.07
N VAL A 187 6.34 7.44 7.00
CA VAL A 187 6.87 7.55 5.65
C VAL A 187 5.86 8.28 4.77
N GLU A 188 6.35 9.19 3.93
CA GLU A 188 5.58 9.85 2.88
C GLU A 188 6.40 9.79 1.58
N ARG A 189 5.76 9.33 0.50
CA ARG A 189 6.41 9.21 -0.82
C ARG A 189 5.54 9.81 -1.89
N ASP A 190 6.08 10.77 -2.64
CA ASP A 190 5.49 11.18 -3.92
C ASP A 190 5.71 10.06 -4.94
N VAL A 191 4.69 9.20 -5.06
CA VAL A 191 4.73 7.97 -5.87
C VAL A 191 4.82 8.31 -7.36
N ALA A 192 4.21 9.42 -7.78
CA ALA A 192 4.29 9.87 -9.16
C ALA A 192 5.71 10.36 -9.50
N GLN A 193 6.35 11.10 -8.61
CA GLN A 193 7.73 11.56 -8.77
C GLN A 193 8.72 10.40 -8.69
N ASP A 194 8.54 9.47 -7.76
CA ASP A 194 9.38 8.26 -7.67
C ASP A 194 9.30 7.45 -8.96
N TYR A 195 8.09 7.27 -9.52
CA TYR A 195 7.92 6.57 -10.79
C TYR A 195 8.70 7.23 -11.93
N ARG A 196 8.58 8.57 -12.10
CA ARG A 196 9.35 9.31 -13.10
C ARG A 196 10.84 9.11 -12.91
N THR A 197 11.31 9.18 -11.66
CA THR A 197 12.73 9.06 -11.32
C THR A 197 13.30 7.69 -11.68
N VAL A 198 12.58 6.59 -11.35
CA VAL A 198 13.14 5.24 -11.48
C VAL A 198 12.82 4.56 -12.81
N PHE A 199 11.79 5.03 -13.57
CA PHE A 199 11.42 4.47 -14.86
C PHE A 199 11.68 5.40 -16.04
N GLY A 200 11.78 6.72 -15.82
CA GLY A 200 12.07 7.71 -16.88
C GLY A 200 10.87 8.03 -17.76
N ASP A 201 9.65 7.67 -17.36
CA ASP A 201 8.40 7.94 -18.08
C ASP A 201 7.29 8.37 -17.10
N GLU A 202 6.10 8.73 -17.64
CA GLU A 202 4.96 9.14 -16.82
C GLU A 202 4.24 7.92 -16.23
N PRO A 203 3.82 7.99 -14.94
CA PRO A 203 3.02 6.93 -14.34
C PRO A 203 1.64 6.85 -14.99
N PRO A 204 0.99 5.67 -15.01
CA PRO A 204 -0.43 5.62 -15.31
C PRO A 204 -1.19 6.39 -14.23
N ARG A 205 -2.24 7.10 -14.64
CA ARG A 205 -3.07 7.88 -13.73
C ARG A 205 -3.57 7.08 -12.52
N ARG A 206 -3.92 5.82 -12.74
CA ARG A 206 -4.43 4.92 -11.70
C ARG A 206 -3.52 3.70 -11.56
N PRO A 207 -2.78 3.57 -10.44
CA PRO A 207 -2.08 2.33 -10.12
C PRO A 207 -3.07 1.18 -9.99
N LEU A 208 -2.64 -0.03 -10.26
CA LEU A 208 -3.51 -1.22 -10.17
C LEU A 208 -3.81 -1.63 -8.73
N SER A 209 -2.82 -1.51 -7.84
CA SER A 209 -2.97 -1.98 -6.46
C SER A 209 -1.85 -1.48 -5.55
N ILE A 210 -2.15 -1.50 -4.24
CA ILE A 210 -1.16 -1.47 -3.16
C ILE A 210 -1.06 -2.90 -2.60
N ARG A 211 0.17 -3.32 -2.21
CA ARG A 211 0.39 -4.60 -1.55
C ARG A 211 1.29 -4.41 -0.35
N LEU A 212 0.90 -4.98 0.78
CA LEU A 212 1.76 -5.12 1.95
C LEU A 212 2.44 -6.49 1.90
N TRP A 213 3.72 -6.52 2.27
CA TRP A 213 4.55 -7.72 2.18
C TRP A 213 5.47 -7.83 3.39
N SER A 214 5.61 -9.04 3.91
CA SER A 214 6.67 -9.43 4.86
C SER A 214 7.36 -10.67 4.32
N ASP A 215 8.68 -10.66 4.30
CA ASP A 215 9.52 -11.63 3.61
C ASP A 215 10.74 -12.00 4.44
N SER A 216 10.99 -13.30 4.60
CA SER A 216 12.11 -13.86 5.36
C SER A 216 12.54 -15.24 4.83
N ASP A 217 12.14 -15.59 3.60
CA ASP A 217 12.33 -16.95 3.06
C ASP A 217 13.75 -17.19 2.51
N ASN A 218 14.48 -16.16 2.15
CA ASN A 218 15.87 -16.26 1.69
C ASN A 218 16.85 -16.43 2.85
N THR A 219 16.67 -15.70 3.95
CA THR A 219 17.54 -15.78 5.13
C THR A 219 17.14 -16.89 6.10
N GLY A 220 15.90 -17.40 5.96
CA GLY A 220 15.32 -18.37 6.89
C GLY A 220 15.03 -17.81 8.28
N ALA A 221 15.08 -16.49 8.43
CA ALA A 221 14.90 -15.77 9.69
C ALA A 221 13.43 -15.49 10.04
N GLU A 222 13.22 -14.72 11.09
CA GLU A 222 11.92 -14.13 11.42
C GLU A 222 11.88 -12.67 11.00
N ALA A 223 10.73 -12.24 10.48
CA ALA A 223 10.39 -10.86 10.27
C ALA A 223 9.05 -10.54 10.94
N GLU A 224 8.97 -9.40 11.63
CA GLU A 224 7.74 -8.91 12.24
C GLU A 224 7.68 -7.39 12.13
N VAL A 225 6.57 -6.87 11.60
CA VAL A 225 6.35 -5.45 11.44
C VAL A 225 4.89 -5.10 11.68
N ASP A 226 4.64 -3.96 12.30
CA ASP A 226 3.31 -3.36 12.41
C ASP A 226 3.16 -2.28 11.35
N PHE A 227 2.01 -2.26 10.64
CA PHE A 227 1.60 -1.22 9.70
C PHE A 227 0.40 -0.46 10.27
N ASP A 228 0.34 0.85 9.98
CA ASP A 228 -0.76 1.71 10.40
C ASP A 228 -0.90 2.92 9.46
N ASN A 229 -2.03 3.60 9.55
CA ASN A 229 -2.27 4.92 8.97
C ASN A 229 -1.92 5.04 7.48
N ILE A 230 -2.35 4.07 6.65
CA ILE A 230 -2.16 4.13 5.20
C ILE A 230 -3.09 5.20 4.62
N ARG A 231 -2.51 6.23 3.97
CA ARG A 231 -3.24 7.41 3.50
C ARG A 231 -2.77 7.85 2.13
N LEU A 232 -3.69 8.45 1.37
CA LEU A 232 -3.39 9.17 0.14
C LEU A 232 -3.46 10.68 0.44
N ILE A 233 -2.42 11.40 0.06
CA ILE A 233 -2.29 12.83 0.31
C ILE A 233 -2.38 13.56 -1.02
N PRO A 234 -3.19 14.64 -1.10
CA PRO A 234 -3.33 15.42 -2.32
C PRO A 234 -2.04 16.16 -2.68
N ALA A 235 -1.91 16.51 -3.97
CA ALA A 235 -0.85 17.39 -4.43
C ALA A 235 -0.88 18.71 -3.64
N SER A 236 0.28 19.16 -3.19
CA SER A 236 0.42 20.51 -2.63
C SER A 236 0.12 21.52 -3.75
N ARG A 237 -0.79 22.47 -3.49
CA ARG A 237 -1.11 23.57 -4.41
C ARG A 237 0.01 24.60 -4.44
#